data_307738162d2e7a691d92db722530d049
#
_entry.id   307738162d2e7a691d92db722530d049
#
_cell.length_a   1.000
_cell.length_b   1.000
_cell.length_c   1.000
_cell.angle_alpha   90.00
_cell.angle_beta   90.00
_cell.angle_gamma   90.00
#
_symmetry.space_group_name_H-M   'P 1'
#
loop_
_entity.id
_entity.type
_entity.pdbx_description
1 polymer ?
#
loop_
_entity_poly.entity_id
_entity_poly.type
_entity_poly.pdbx_seq_one_letter_code
_entity_poly.pdbx_strand_id
1 'polypeptide(L)'
;ATGRRVVGPAGAVRIRSDAKWSVPEPELTLFVNPLGAIVGYTVGNDMSSRDIEGENPLYLPQAKVYDGSCSIGPRIAVNIGDDGPRAIEMTITRGGSKMFEGQTSTAQMRRTEEELAEFLFREMSFNDGVFLLTGTGIVPPDDFTLASRDIVSISIEGIGTLENPV
;
A
#
# COMPACT_ATOMS: atom_id res chain seq x y z
N ALA A 1 11.04 -1.58 -0.14
CA ALA A 1 11.14 -2.89 0.53
C ALA A 1 11.81 -3.90 -0.41
N THR A 2 12.40 -4.95 0.13
CA THR A 2 12.88 -6.10 -0.65
C THR A 2 11.80 -7.18 -0.66
N GLY A 3 11.82 -8.13 -1.64
CA GLY A 3 10.83 -9.19 -1.73
C GLY A 3 10.62 -10.02 -0.46
N ARG A 4 11.61 -10.07 0.43
CA ARG A 4 11.50 -10.77 1.74
C ARG A 4 10.56 -10.07 2.74
N ARG A 5 10.26 -8.79 2.53
CA ARG A 5 9.38 -7.98 3.42
C ARG A 5 7.98 -7.83 2.87
N VAL A 6 7.76 -8.32 1.66
CA VAL A 6 6.47 -8.23 0.98
C VAL A 6 5.74 -9.56 1.13
N VAL A 7 4.47 -9.50 1.46
CA VAL A 7 3.57 -10.66 1.46
C VAL A 7 2.57 -10.55 0.32
N GLY A 8 2.05 -11.69 -0.13
CA GLY A 8 1.02 -11.74 -1.15
C GLY A 8 -0.39 -11.76 -0.54
N PRO A 9 -1.41 -11.95 -1.41
CA PRO A 9 -2.80 -12.12 -0.98
C PRO A 9 -2.93 -13.23 0.05
N ALA A 10 -3.78 -13.03 1.05
CA ALA A 10 -4.00 -13.91 2.20
C ALA A 10 -2.77 -14.14 3.10
N GLY A 11 -1.61 -13.60 2.75
CA GLY A 11 -0.45 -13.60 3.62
C GLY A 11 -0.62 -12.62 4.78
N ALA A 12 -0.11 -12.99 5.97
CA ALA A 12 -0.22 -12.12 7.13
C ALA A 12 0.72 -10.91 7.00
N VAL A 13 0.15 -9.71 7.08
CA VAL A 13 0.91 -8.49 7.33
C VAL A 13 1.23 -8.37 8.81
N ARG A 14 2.23 -7.58 9.16
CA ARG A 14 2.68 -7.48 10.54
C ARG A 14 2.58 -6.05 11.06
N ILE A 15 2.26 -5.93 12.34
CA ILE A 15 2.45 -4.72 13.14
C ILE A 15 3.71 -4.90 14.00
N ARG A 16 4.43 -3.83 14.26
CA ARG A 16 5.64 -3.87 15.10
C ARG A 16 5.26 -4.04 16.56
N SER A 17 6.02 -4.84 17.29
CA SER A 17 5.80 -5.07 18.72
C SER A 17 6.14 -3.85 19.60
N ASP A 18 6.93 -2.92 19.07
CA ASP A 18 7.35 -1.67 19.74
C ASP A 18 6.54 -0.45 19.30
N ALA A 19 5.60 -0.60 18.33
CA ALA A 19 4.69 0.45 17.92
C ALA A 19 3.39 0.41 18.73
N LYS A 20 2.83 1.59 18.99
CA LYS A 20 1.57 1.78 19.70
C LYS A 20 0.43 2.19 18.77
N TRP A 21 0.76 2.67 17.58
CA TRP A 21 -0.19 3.15 16.59
C TRP A 21 0.21 2.65 15.20
N SER A 22 -0.44 1.58 14.77
CA SER A 22 -0.20 0.93 13.48
C SER A 22 -1.45 0.97 12.62
N VAL A 23 -1.31 1.36 11.36
CA VAL A 23 -2.40 1.45 10.39
C VAL A 23 -2.01 0.85 9.05
N PRO A 24 -2.98 0.35 8.26
CA PRO A 24 -2.76 0.03 6.85
C PRO A 24 -2.92 1.31 6.02
N GLU A 25 -2.15 1.42 4.97
CA GLU A 25 -2.27 2.47 3.97
C GLU A 25 -2.56 1.83 2.60
N PRO A 26 -3.82 1.92 2.11
CA PRO A 26 -4.20 1.41 0.80
C PRO A 26 -3.64 2.29 -0.31
N GLU A 27 -2.95 1.68 -1.28
CA GLU A 27 -2.27 2.41 -2.33
C GLU A 27 -2.46 1.76 -3.70
N LEU A 28 -2.70 2.58 -4.72
CA LEU A 28 -2.43 2.13 -6.08
C LEU A 28 -0.93 1.81 -6.18
N THR A 29 -0.60 0.68 -6.76
CA THR A 29 0.80 0.26 -6.90
C THR A 29 1.11 0.06 -8.37
N LEU A 30 2.11 0.80 -8.87
CA LEU A 30 2.56 0.73 -10.24
C LEU A 30 3.60 -0.39 -10.39
N PHE A 31 3.49 -1.21 -11.42
CA PHE A 31 4.58 -2.07 -11.86
C PHE A 31 5.32 -1.38 -13.01
N VAL A 32 6.56 -0.98 -12.73
CA VAL A 32 7.40 -0.21 -13.66
C VAL A 32 8.52 -1.12 -14.13
N ASN A 33 8.69 -1.24 -15.45
CA ASN A 33 9.71 -2.08 -16.05
C ASN A 33 11.12 -1.45 -15.94
N PRO A 34 12.20 -2.16 -16.29
CA PRO A 34 13.58 -1.62 -16.20
C PRO A 34 13.86 -0.37 -17.05
N LEU A 35 12.99 -0.06 -18.01
CA LEU A 35 13.10 1.13 -18.85
C LEU A 35 12.33 2.33 -18.30
N GLY A 36 11.72 2.20 -17.11
CA GLY A 36 10.94 3.26 -16.49
C GLY A 36 9.48 3.36 -16.99
N ALA A 37 9.04 2.44 -17.86
CA ALA A 37 7.67 2.44 -18.34
C ALA A 37 6.74 1.70 -17.37
N ILE A 38 5.58 2.31 -17.09
CA ILE A 38 4.50 1.67 -16.33
C ILE A 38 3.87 0.60 -17.22
N VAL A 39 3.90 -0.65 -16.78
CA VAL A 39 3.42 -1.80 -17.56
C VAL A 39 2.29 -2.57 -16.88
N GLY A 40 1.92 -2.17 -15.68
CA GLY A 40 0.80 -2.78 -14.96
C GLY A 40 0.54 -2.13 -13.61
N TYR A 41 -0.56 -2.56 -13.00
CA TYR A 41 -1.09 -2.01 -11.76
C TYR A 41 -1.49 -3.13 -10.81
N THR A 42 -1.34 -2.89 -9.52
CA THR A 42 -1.82 -3.80 -8.48
C THR A 42 -2.27 -3.02 -7.26
N VAL A 43 -2.89 -3.70 -6.30
CA VAL A 43 -3.22 -3.11 -5.01
C VAL A 43 -2.03 -3.25 -4.09
N GLY A 44 -1.70 -2.20 -3.34
CA GLY A 44 -0.70 -2.18 -2.29
C GLY A 44 -1.30 -1.89 -0.93
N ASN A 45 -0.68 -2.47 0.09
CA ASN A 45 -0.91 -2.16 1.50
C ASN A 45 0.44 -1.83 2.13
N ASP A 46 0.66 -0.54 2.45
CA ASP A 46 1.85 -0.07 3.14
C ASP A 46 1.57 0.01 4.64
N MET A 47 2.04 -0.99 5.39
CA MET A 47 1.85 -1.04 6.84
C MET A 47 2.72 0.00 7.52
N SER A 48 2.10 0.91 8.25
CA SER A 48 2.75 2.08 8.83
C SER A 48 2.64 2.11 10.34
N SER A 49 3.79 2.29 11.02
CA SER A 49 3.86 2.56 12.46
C SER A 49 3.87 4.09 12.66
N ARG A 50 2.67 4.67 12.78
CA ARG A 50 2.45 6.13 12.76
C ARG A 50 3.12 6.87 13.92
N ASP A 51 3.18 6.26 15.09
CA ASP A 51 3.88 6.81 16.27
C ASP A 51 5.39 6.93 16.02
N ILE A 52 6.01 5.92 15.41
CA ILE A 52 7.44 5.93 15.07
C ILE A 52 7.70 6.94 13.93
N GLU A 53 6.84 6.96 12.91
CA GLU A 53 6.94 7.91 11.82
C GLU A 53 6.85 9.37 12.30
N GLY A 54 5.92 9.64 13.21
CA GLY A 54 5.67 10.97 13.77
C GLY A 54 6.73 11.46 14.75
N GLU A 55 7.51 10.55 15.35
CA GLU A 55 8.54 10.91 16.32
C GLU A 55 9.71 11.66 15.66
N ASN A 56 10.19 11.18 14.51
CA ASN A 56 11.28 11.79 13.78
C ASN A 56 11.27 11.35 12.31
N PRO A 57 11.35 12.28 11.33
CA PRO A 57 11.42 11.94 9.91
C PRO A 57 12.54 10.96 9.52
N LEU A 58 13.63 10.90 10.30
CA LEU A 58 14.71 9.93 10.10
C LEU A 58 14.30 8.49 10.43
N TYR A 59 13.18 8.30 11.14
CA TYR A 59 12.67 6.97 11.49
C TYR A 59 11.71 6.39 10.47
N LEU A 60 11.48 7.08 9.35
CA LEU A 60 10.61 6.57 8.28
C LEU A 60 10.95 5.14 7.84
N PRO A 61 12.22 4.75 7.63
CA PRO A 61 12.56 3.36 7.34
C PRO A 61 12.18 2.39 8.46
N GLN A 62 12.27 2.79 9.72
CA GLN A 62 11.84 1.97 10.85
C GLN A 62 10.31 1.80 10.87
N ALA A 63 9.58 2.86 10.56
CA ALA A 63 8.13 2.86 10.57
C ALA A 63 7.52 2.00 9.45
N LYS A 64 8.21 1.88 8.30
CA LYS A 64 7.65 1.31 7.05
C LYS A 64 8.42 0.12 6.47
N VAL A 65 9.66 -0.16 6.90
CA VAL A 65 10.52 -1.17 6.25
C VAL A 65 10.93 -2.25 7.25
N TYR A 66 10.02 -3.19 7.51
CA TYR A 66 10.23 -4.37 8.36
C TYR A 66 9.58 -5.61 7.72
N ASP A 67 9.82 -6.79 8.28
CA ASP A 67 9.28 -8.04 7.71
C ASP A 67 7.75 -8.06 7.79
N GLY A 68 7.10 -8.28 6.63
CA GLY A 68 5.64 -8.28 6.52
C GLY A 68 5.01 -6.88 6.59
N SER A 69 5.81 -5.81 6.39
CA SER A 69 5.30 -4.43 6.38
C SER A 69 4.62 -4.00 5.09
N CYS A 70 4.64 -4.84 4.06
CA CYS A 70 4.07 -4.51 2.76
C CYS A 70 3.33 -5.73 2.20
N SER A 71 2.19 -5.48 1.59
CA SER A 71 1.50 -6.50 0.78
C SER A 71 1.16 -5.94 -0.59
N ILE A 72 1.25 -6.78 -1.62
CA ILE A 72 0.85 -6.44 -2.99
C ILE A 72 0.07 -7.60 -3.61
N GLY A 73 -0.91 -7.28 -4.44
CA GLY A 73 -1.77 -8.24 -5.13
C GLY A 73 -3.16 -7.65 -5.42
N PRO A 74 -4.15 -8.50 -5.76
CA PRO A 74 -4.09 -9.95 -5.94
C PRO A 74 -3.48 -10.36 -7.29
N ARG A 75 -3.38 -9.44 -8.24
CA ARG A 75 -2.87 -9.65 -9.60
C ARG A 75 -2.23 -8.38 -10.13
N ILE A 76 -1.42 -8.49 -11.15
CA ILE A 76 -0.99 -7.35 -11.96
C ILE A 76 -2.02 -7.21 -13.09
N ALA A 77 -2.74 -6.09 -13.08
CA ALA A 77 -3.64 -5.73 -14.16
C ALA A 77 -2.84 -4.97 -15.23
N VAL A 78 -2.84 -5.48 -16.44
CA VAL A 78 -2.23 -4.85 -17.62
C VAL A 78 -3.33 -4.31 -18.54
N ASN A 79 -3.07 -3.25 -19.26
CA ASN A 79 -4.01 -2.65 -20.19
C ASN A 79 -5.39 -2.34 -19.54
N ILE A 80 -5.37 -1.84 -18.32
CA ILE A 80 -6.62 -1.51 -17.60
C ILE A 80 -7.36 -0.30 -18.17
N GLY A 81 -6.97 0.14 -19.37
CA GLY A 81 -7.60 1.24 -20.09
C GLY A 81 -7.31 2.60 -19.45
N ASP A 82 -7.56 3.64 -20.22
CA ASP A 82 -7.51 5.04 -19.73
C ASP A 82 -8.94 5.46 -19.29
N ASP A 83 -9.58 4.60 -18.49
CA ASP A 83 -10.99 4.75 -18.11
C ASP A 83 -11.21 5.81 -17.01
N GLY A 84 -10.20 6.63 -16.74
CA GLY A 84 -10.27 7.71 -15.77
C GLY A 84 -9.93 7.27 -14.34
N PRO A 85 -10.29 8.10 -13.34
CA PRO A 85 -9.96 7.86 -11.94
C PRO A 85 -10.60 6.59 -11.41
N ARG A 86 -9.87 5.84 -10.57
CA ARG A 86 -10.31 4.59 -9.95
C ARG A 86 -10.69 4.79 -8.51
N ALA A 87 -11.78 4.16 -8.08
CA ALA A 87 -12.16 4.09 -6.69
C ALA A 87 -11.18 3.17 -5.93
N ILE A 88 -10.81 3.59 -4.72
CA ILE A 88 -10.02 2.82 -3.75
C ILE A 88 -10.85 2.72 -2.48
N GLU A 89 -11.08 1.51 -2.01
CA GLU A 89 -11.86 1.23 -0.81
C GLU A 89 -11.05 0.39 0.16
N MET A 90 -11.19 0.66 1.45
CA MET A 90 -10.60 -0.15 2.50
C MET A 90 -11.61 -0.46 3.60
N THR A 91 -11.62 -1.71 4.04
CA THR A 91 -12.38 -2.16 5.21
C THR A 91 -11.46 -2.91 6.16
N ILE A 92 -11.61 -2.66 7.45
CA ILE A 92 -10.92 -3.42 8.50
C ILE A 92 -11.96 -4.10 9.37
N THR A 93 -11.83 -5.42 9.57
CA THR A 93 -12.72 -6.19 10.43
C THR A 93 -11.95 -6.83 11.58
N ARG A 94 -12.59 -6.93 12.75
CA ARG A 94 -12.07 -7.59 13.96
C ARG A 94 -13.16 -8.50 14.52
N GLY A 95 -12.87 -9.81 14.58
CA GLY A 95 -13.84 -10.79 15.05
C GLY A 95 -15.16 -10.78 14.26
N GLY A 96 -15.12 -10.47 12.96
CA GLY A 96 -16.30 -10.37 12.09
C GLY A 96 -17.04 -9.03 12.15
N SER A 97 -16.66 -8.12 13.06
CA SER A 97 -17.25 -6.78 13.15
C SER A 97 -16.42 -5.78 12.34
N LYS A 98 -17.09 -4.88 11.62
CA LYS A 98 -16.43 -3.79 10.90
C LYS A 98 -15.92 -2.74 11.89
N MET A 99 -14.61 -2.51 11.90
CA MET A 99 -13.93 -1.54 12.75
C MET A 99 -13.67 -0.22 12.05
N PHE A 100 -13.43 -0.30 10.74
CA PHE A 100 -13.16 0.87 9.89
C PHE A 100 -13.60 0.60 8.46
N GLU A 101 -14.03 1.66 7.80
CA GLU A 101 -14.29 1.70 6.37
C GLU A 101 -13.93 3.08 5.84
N GLY A 102 -13.25 3.13 4.70
CA GLY A 102 -12.87 4.37 4.04
C GLY A 102 -12.80 4.19 2.54
N GLN A 103 -12.99 5.29 1.83
CA GLN A 103 -12.86 5.32 0.36
C GLN A 103 -12.18 6.59 -0.10
N THR A 104 -11.51 6.50 -1.23
CA THR A 104 -10.89 7.61 -1.96
C THR A 104 -10.88 7.30 -3.45
N SER A 105 -10.23 8.13 -4.24
CA SER A 105 -10.05 7.91 -5.67
C SER A 105 -8.66 8.37 -6.10
N THR A 106 -8.12 7.75 -7.13
CA THR A 106 -6.88 8.20 -7.78
C THR A 106 -6.97 9.63 -8.31
N ALA A 107 -8.19 10.18 -8.51
CA ALA A 107 -8.39 11.59 -8.81
C ALA A 107 -7.85 12.55 -7.74
N GLN A 108 -7.65 12.06 -6.50
CA GLN A 108 -7.10 12.86 -5.41
C GLN A 108 -5.58 12.89 -5.39
N MET A 109 -4.91 12.13 -6.25
CA MET A 109 -3.45 12.15 -6.38
C MET A 109 -2.99 13.52 -6.89
N ARG A 110 -1.99 14.09 -6.21
CA ARG A 110 -1.44 15.41 -6.57
C ARG A 110 -0.42 15.32 -7.71
N ARG A 111 0.21 14.17 -7.88
CA ARG A 111 1.19 13.88 -8.92
C ARG A 111 0.64 12.82 -9.85
N THR A 112 1.01 12.89 -11.12
CA THR A 112 0.67 11.83 -12.07
C THR A 112 1.50 10.57 -11.81
N GLU A 113 1.03 9.46 -12.31
CA GLU A 113 1.74 8.17 -12.20
C GLU A 113 3.10 8.24 -12.91
N GLU A 114 3.14 8.92 -14.05
CA GLU A 114 4.36 9.14 -14.84
C GLU A 114 5.37 10.00 -14.06
N GLU A 115 4.93 11.09 -13.42
CA GLU A 115 5.80 11.91 -12.57
C GLU A 115 6.43 11.10 -11.44
N LEU A 116 5.65 10.21 -10.81
CA LEU A 116 6.14 9.34 -9.74
C LEU A 116 7.18 8.35 -10.26
N ALA A 117 6.91 7.72 -11.40
CA ALA A 117 7.83 6.79 -12.04
C ALA A 117 9.13 7.48 -12.49
N GLU A 118 9.02 8.65 -13.15
CA GLU A 118 10.17 9.45 -13.57
C GLU A 118 11.05 9.84 -12.37
N PHE A 119 10.42 10.29 -11.27
CA PHE A 119 11.15 10.70 -10.07
C PHE A 119 11.89 9.52 -9.44
N LEU A 120 11.28 8.32 -9.40
CA LEU A 120 11.90 7.11 -8.88
C LEU A 120 13.15 6.72 -9.69
N PHE A 121 13.09 6.85 -11.01
CA PHE A 121 14.18 6.43 -11.92
C PHE A 121 15.26 7.49 -12.10
N ARG A 122 15.12 8.70 -11.55
CA ARG A 122 16.02 9.84 -11.83
C ARG A 122 17.49 9.55 -11.58
N GLU A 123 17.83 8.85 -10.50
CA GLU A 123 19.20 8.46 -10.15
C GLU A 123 19.27 7.02 -9.63
N MET A 124 18.26 6.20 -9.97
CA MET A 124 18.18 4.81 -9.55
C MET A 124 17.87 3.89 -10.73
N SER A 125 18.49 2.71 -10.75
CA SER A 125 18.22 1.66 -11.73
C SER A 125 17.57 0.46 -11.08
N PHE A 126 16.61 -0.15 -11.77
CA PHE A 126 15.89 -1.34 -11.32
C PHE A 126 15.93 -2.40 -12.42
N ASN A 127 16.94 -3.27 -12.39
CA ASN A 127 17.23 -4.22 -13.46
C ASN A 127 16.11 -5.22 -13.74
N ASP A 128 15.28 -5.52 -12.71
CA ASP A 128 14.15 -6.44 -12.82
C ASP A 128 12.80 -5.70 -12.81
N GLY A 129 12.82 -4.35 -12.92
CA GLY A 129 11.67 -3.50 -12.67
C GLY A 129 11.39 -3.30 -11.17
N VAL A 130 10.31 -2.58 -10.87
CA VAL A 130 9.98 -2.21 -9.49
C VAL A 130 8.49 -2.05 -9.30
N PHE A 131 7.99 -2.37 -8.11
CA PHE A 131 6.67 -1.97 -7.65
C PHE A 131 6.79 -0.65 -6.87
N LEU A 132 6.08 0.37 -7.34
CA LEU A 132 6.03 1.69 -6.73
C LEU A 132 4.67 1.91 -6.09
N LEU A 133 4.61 1.99 -4.77
CA LEU A 133 3.44 2.40 -4.02
C LEU A 133 3.32 3.92 -4.11
N THR A 134 2.13 4.44 -4.43
CA THR A 134 1.95 5.84 -4.86
C THR A 134 1.51 6.79 -3.75
N GLY A 135 1.33 6.28 -2.55
CA GLY A 135 0.78 7.01 -1.41
C GLY A 135 -0.72 6.79 -1.23
N THR A 136 -1.18 7.04 -0.03
CA THR A 136 -2.57 6.79 0.38
C THR A 136 -3.40 8.07 0.53
N GLY A 137 -4.69 7.97 0.26
CA GLY A 137 -5.70 8.98 0.59
C GLY A 137 -6.67 8.50 1.69
N ILE A 138 -6.43 7.34 2.29
CA ILE A 138 -7.27 6.77 3.36
C ILE A 138 -6.37 6.43 4.55
N VAL A 139 -6.61 7.08 5.68
CA VAL A 139 -5.95 6.76 6.95
C VAL A 139 -7.05 6.63 8.01
N PRO A 140 -7.08 5.54 8.78
CA PRO A 140 -7.95 5.44 9.95
C PRO A 140 -7.70 6.59 10.93
N PRO A 141 -8.71 6.96 11.74
CA PRO A 141 -8.57 8.06 12.70
C PRO A 141 -7.50 7.76 13.77
N ASP A 142 -7.04 8.82 14.45
CA ASP A 142 -5.89 8.76 15.38
C ASP A 142 -6.12 7.87 16.62
N ASP A 143 -7.37 7.59 16.95
CA ASP A 143 -7.78 6.69 18.03
C ASP A 143 -7.89 5.22 17.61
N PHE A 144 -7.68 4.93 16.32
CA PHE A 144 -7.68 3.58 15.79
C PHE A 144 -6.25 3.03 15.71
N THR A 145 -6.06 1.78 16.11
CA THR A 145 -4.86 0.99 15.82
C THR A 145 -5.22 -0.44 15.47
N LEU A 146 -4.48 -1.02 14.55
CA LEU A 146 -4.58 -2.45 14.22
C LEU A 146 -4.25 -3.33 15.42
N ALA A 147 -4.88 -4.49 15.46
CA ALA A 147 -4.62 -5.55 16.41
C ALA A 147 -4.45 -6.89 15.69
N SER A 148 -3.80 -7.84 16.37
CA SER A 148 -3.70 -9.21 15.85
C SER A 148 -5.09 -9.79 15.56
N ARG A 149 -5.21 -10.49 14.45
CA ARG A 149 -6.43 -11.09 13.88
C ARG A 149 -7.40 -10.07 13.26
N ASP A 150 -7.00 -8.83 13.07
CA ASP A 150 -7.73 -7.96 12.15
C ASP A 150 -7.58 -8.49 10.72
N ILE A 151 -8.58 -8.24 9.89
CA ILE A 151 -8.51 -8.49 8.47
C ILE A 151 -8.57 -7.15 7.75
N VAL A 152 -7.57 -6.85 6.98
CA VAL A 152 -7.51 -5.66 6.11
C VAL A 152 -7.89 -6.08 4.70
N SER A 153 -8.94 -5.49 4.15
CA SER A 153 -9.40 -5.71 2.79
C SER A 153 -9.32 -4.40 2.02
N ILE A 154 -8.56 -4.36 0.94
CA ILE A 154 -8.35 -3.20 0.08
C ILE A 154 -8.79 -3.54 -1.33
N SER A 155 -9.70 -2.76 -1.90
CA SER A 155 -10.21 -2.94 -3.25
C SER A 155 -9.87 -1.73 -4.12
N ILE A 156 -9.40 -1.98 -5.33
CA ILE A 156 -9.21 -0.94 -6.36
C ILE A 156 -9.98 -1.35 -7.61
N GLU A 157 -10.79 -0.43 -8.09
CA GLU A 157 -11.63 -0.63 -9.27
C GLU A 157 -10.79 -1.05 -10.49
N GLY A 158 -11.24 -2.11 -11.20
CA GLY A 158 -10.55 -2.68 -12.35
C GLY A 158 -9.36 -3.59 -12.01
N ILE A 159 -8.89 -3.60 -10.74
CA ILE A 159 -7.73 -4.41 -10.33
C ILE A 159 -8.17 -5.60 -9.48
N GLY A 160 -8.98 -5.39 -8.45
CA GLY A 160 -9.48 -6.42 -7.56
C GLY A 160 -9.27 -6.09 -6.10
N THR A 161 -9.37 -7.11 -5.24
CA THR A 161 -9.30 -6.97 -3.78
C THR A 161 -8.09 -7.72 -3.22
N LEU A 162 -7.26 -7.02 -2.46
CA LEU A 162 -6.17 -7.56 -1.67
C LEU A 162 -6.65 -7.70 -0.23
N GLU A 163 -6.57 -8.90 0.32
CA GLU A 163 -6.96 -9.18 1.70
C GLU A 163 -5.79 -9.77 2.48
N ASN A 164 -5.56 -9.25 3.68
CA ASN A 164 -4.49 -9.69 4.56
C ASN A 164 -4.96 -9.78 6.00
N PRO A 165 -4.72 -10.90 6.71
CA PRO A 165 -4.79 -10.93 8.16
C PRO A 165 -3.59 -10.17 8.78
N VAL A 166 -3.79 -9.66 10.01
CA VAL A 166 -2.77 -9.00 10.83
C VAL A 166 -2.27 -9.95 11.92
#